data_544742218363df83684378eb6f28bae5
#
_entry.id   544742218363df83684378eb6f28bae5
#
_cell.length_a   1.000
_cell.length_b   1.000
_cell.length_c   1.000
_cell.angle_alpha   90.00
_cell.angle_beta   90.00
_cell.angle_gamma   90.00
#
_symmetry.space_group_name_H-M   'P 1'
#
loop_
_entity.id
_entity.type
_entity.pdbx_description
1 polymer ?
#
loop_
_entity_poly.entity_id
_entity_poly.type
_entity_poly.pdbx_seq_one_letter_code
_entity_poly.pdbx_strand_id
1 'polypeptide(L)'
;MLEKLKNESELLHCDETTIQCNKEKGRKASTNSYMWVLCSGEQEKNKGVVFKYEPSRSSETAKKFLEGYKEILVTDGYAAYNDIEGVTHAECWAHCRRYFYESVPLDEHRQMDTSCEAYKGVEFCNELFKIEEEIAELNNEQRLKIRQEKSAPILKKFFNWVTLVSSKKIVLSNKLKNALTYASNQKAELSEFLTDARIPLTNSRAERTIRPFAIHRKNWLFADTVEGAKTNAVMYSLIESAKLNNLNIEKYIKYLLEEISQLDNPSDKNVLEKYLPWSKELPADILNFKGTYKELAIEE
;
A
#
# COMPACT_ATOMS: atom_id res chain seq x y z
N MET A 1 -2.51 -14.80 -10.98
CA MET A 1 -2.42 -13.36 -10.67
C MET A 1 -1.14 -12.99 -9.92
N LEU A 2 -0.88 -13.51 -8.71
CA LEU A 2 0.25 -13.08 -7.87
C LEU A 2 1.59 -13.17 -8.59
N GLU A 3 1.94 -14.34 -9.13
CA GLU A 3 3.21 -14.53 -9.84
C GLU A 3 3.34 -13.63 -11.07
N LYS A 4 2.23 -13.45 -11.81
CA LYS A 4 2.19 -12.57 -12.97
C LYS A 4 2.43 -11.11 -12.56
N LEU A 5 1.78 -10.67 -11.48
CA LEU A 5 1.96 -9.32 -10.96
C LEU A 5 3.41 -9.07 -10.53
N LYS A 6 4.02 -10.01 -9.79
CA LYS A 6 5.42 -9.90 -9.36
C LYS A 6 6.42 -9.90 -10.52
N ASN A 7 6.15 -10.71 -11.54
CA ASN A 7 7.08 -10.86 -12.67
C ASN A 7 6.99 -9.72 -13.70
N GLU A 8 5.88 -8.99 -13.73
CA GLU A 8 5.61 -7.99 -14.76
C GLU A 8 5.58 -6.55 -14.23
N SER A 9 5.62 -6.36 -12.90
CA SER A 9 5.59 -5.02 -12.30
C SER A 9 6.97 -4.58 -11.85
N GLU A 10 7.34 -3.36 -12.22
CA GLU A 10 8.57 -2.70 -11.78
C GLU A 10 8.40 -2.01 -10.41
N LEU A 11 7.16 -1.72 -10.03
CA LEU A 11 6.83 -1.14 -8.73
C LEU A 11 5.56 -1.78 -8.15
N LEU A 12 5.67 -2.29 -6.94
CA LEU A 12 4.55 -2.81 -6.17
C LEU A 12 4.40 -2.08 -4.83
N HIS A 13 3.15 -1.95 -4.41
CA HIS A 13 2.80 -1.50 -3.07
C HIS A 13 2.29 -2.67 -2.25
N CYS A 14 2.70 -2.77 -0.99
CA CYS A 14 2.23 -3.80 -0.06
C CYS A 14 1.70 -3.19 1.23
N ASP A 15 0.67 -3.82 1.78
CA ASP A 15 0.05 -3.46 3.07
C ASP A 15 -0.69 -4.67 3.63
N GLU A 16 -1.10 -4.65 4.91
CA GLU A 16 -1.94 -5.68 5.50
C GLU A 16 -2.96 -5.09 6.48
N THR A 17 -4.08 -5.79 6.63
CA THR A 17 -5.08 -5.45 7.64
C THR A 17 -5.53 -6.70 8.40
N THR A 18 -6.00 -6.53 9.62
CA THR A 18 -6.49 -7.65 10.43
C THR A 18 -7.78 -8.24 9.88
N ILE A 19 -7.94 -9.53 10.03
CA ILE A 19 -9.19 -10.28 9.86
C ILE A 19 -9.31 -11.30 10.99
N GLN A 20 -10.51 -11.50 11.51
CA GLN A 20 -10.79 -12.59 12.43
C GLN A 20 -11.23 -13.81 11.64
N CYS A 21 -10.68 -15.00 11.96
CA CYS A 21 -11.11 -16.29 11.40
C CYS A 21 -11.48 -17.23 12.55
N ASN A 22 -12.74 -17.68 12.59
CA ASN A 22 -13.24 -18.44 13.76
C ASN A 22 -12.73 -19.88 13.81
N LYS A 23 -12.73 -20.58 12.66
CA LYS A 23 -12.37 -22.00 12.57
C LYS A 23 -10.98 -22.16 11.94
N GLU A 24 -9.97 -21.57 12.58
CA GLU A 24 -8.57 -21.74 12.19
C GLU A 24 -7.91 -22.80 13.09
N LYS A 25 -7.43 -23.89 12.50
CA LYS A 25 -6.88 -25.03 13.24
C LYS A 25 -5.71 -24.60 14.13
N GLY A 26 -5.80 -24.92 15.43
CA GLY A 26 -4.74 -24.65 16.41
C GLY A 26 -4.70 -23.19 16.91
N ARG A 27 -5.69 -22.35 16.56
CA ARG A 27 -5.77 -20.95 16.99
C ARG A 27 -7.11 -20.64 17.65
N LYS A 28 -7.09 -19.68 18.59
CA LYS A 28 -8.33 -19.17 19.19
C LYS A 28 -9.03 -18.24 18.18
N ALA A 29 -10.35 -18.28 18.15
CA ALA A 29 -11.16 -17.40 17.30
C ALA A 29 -10.88 -15.90 17.52
N SER A 30 -10.45 -15.49 18.73
CA SER A 30 -10.07 -14.10 19.04
C SER A 30 -8.67 -13.69 18.54
N THR A 31 -7.90 -14.63 17.96
CA THR A 31 -6.57 -14.32 17.45
C THR A 31 -6.68 -13.64 16.08
N ASN A 32 -6.01 -12.51 15.91
CA ASN A 32 -5.99 -11.81 14.63
C ASN A 32 -5.21 -12.62 13.58
N SER A 33 -5.82 -12.84 12.45
CA SER A 33 -5.18 -13.20 11.19
C SER A 33 -5.15 -11.98 10.27
N TYR A 34 -4.58 -12.08 9.08
CA TYR A 34 -4.30 -10.90 8.26
C TYR A 34 -4.73 -11.11 6.80
N MET A 35 -5.24 -10.05 6.23
CA MET A 35 -5.43 -9.92 4.80
C MET A 35 -4.32 -9.04 4.27
N TRP A 36 -3.39 -9.63 3.54
CA TRP A 36 -2.32 -8.96 2.84
C TRP A 36 -2.82 -8.45 1.49
N VAL A 37 -2.32 -7.31 1.06
CA VAL A 37 -2.59 -6.76 -0.26
C VAL A 37 -1.29 -6.42 -0.96
N LEU A 38 -1.19 -6.78 -2.23
CA LEU A 38 -0.14 -6.37 -3.14
C LEU A 38 -0.81 -5.71 -4.34
N CYS A 39 -0.41 -4.50 -4.69
CA CYS A 39 -0.97 -3.81 -5.84
C CYS A 39 0.13 -3.16 -6.69
N SER A 40 -0.10 -3.15 -8.01
CA SER A 40 0.80 -2.53 -8.98
C SER A 40 0.88 -1.02 -8.79
N GLY A 41 2.03 -0.43 -9.12
CA GLY A 41 2.22 1.00 -9.20
C GLY A 41 1.24 1.68 -10.18
N GLU A 42 1.15 2.99 -10.12
CA GLU A 42 0.20 3.73 -10.95
C GLU A 42 0.58 3.74 -12.44
N GLN A 43 1.88 3.74 -12.72
CA GLN A 43 2.43 3.78 -14.08
C GLN A 43 2.57 2.39 -14.71
N GLU A 44 2.25 1.31 -13.96
CA GLU A 44 2.35 -0.05 -14.48
C GLU A 44 1.38 -0.30 -15.64
N LYS A 45 1.85 -1.04 -16.64
CA LYS A 45 1.05 -1.42 -17.80
C LYS A 45 -0.08 -2.35 -17.42
N ASN A 46 0.22 -3.35 -16.61
CA ASN A 46 -0.73 -4.34 -16.12
C ASN A 46 -1.11 -3.97 -14.68
N LYS A 47 -2.31 -3.40 -14.54
CA LYS A 47 -2.78 -2.93 -13.23
C LYS A 47 -3.48 -4.05 -12.50
N GLY A 48 -2.88 -4.53 -11.42
CA GLY A 48 -3.41 -5.64 -10.64
C GLY A 48 -3.37 -5.42 -9.14
N VAL A 49 -4.28 -6.12 -8.48
CA VAL A 49 -4.37 -6.20 -7.02
C VAL A 49 -4.47 -7.66 -6.63
N VAL A 50 -3.70 -8.07 -5.64
CA VAL A 50 -3.78 -9.42 -5.08
C VAL A 50 -3.98 -9.32 -3.58
N PHE A 51 -5.10 -9.80 -3.10
CA PHE A 51 -5.33 -10.06 -1.68
C PHE A 51 -4.93 -11.49 -1.35
N LYS A 52 -4.36 -11.68 -0.17
CA LYS A 52 -3.98 -13.01 0.34
C LYS A 52 -4.26 -13.11 1.82
N TYR A 53 -5.01 -14.13 2.22
CA TYR A 53 -5.21 -14.46 3.62
C TYR A 53 -3.99 -15.17 4.18
N GLU A 54 -3.48 -14.68 5.32
CA GLU A 54 -2.40 -15.31 6.06
C GLU A 54 -2.68 -15.27 7.58
N PRO A 55 -2.30 -16.30 8.33
CA PRO A 55 -2.52 -16.34 9.78
C PRO A 55 -1.63 -15.36 10.55
N SER A 56 -0.62 -14.79 9.92
CA SER A 56 0.40 -13.97 10.56
C SER A 56 0.78 -12.77 9.71
N ARG A 57 1.37 -11.75 10.36
CA ARG A 57 2.09 -10.65 9.69
C ARG A 57 3.58 -10.66 10.03
N SER A 58 4.15 -11.83 10.30
CA SER A 58 5.57 -11.98 10.57
C SER A 58 6.44 -11.68 9.34
N SER A 59 7.72 -11.41 9.56
CA SER A 59 8.71 -11.24 8.48
C SER A 59 8.79 -12.45 7.56
N GLU A 60 8.61 -13.67 8.11
CA GLU A 60 8.56 -14.89 7.31
C GLU A 60 7.37 -14.90 6.34
N THR A 61 6.20 -14.42 6.81
CA THR A 61 5.00 -14.30 5.95
C THR A 61 5.24 -13.27 4.84
N ALA A 62 5.83 -12.11 5.16
CA ALA A 62 6.19 -11.10 4.17
C ALA A 62 7.16 -11.65 3.13
N LYS A 63 8.25 -12.31 3.57
CA LYS A 63 9.25 -12.94 2.70
C LYS A 63 8.60 -13.95 1.74
N LYS A 64 7.74 -14.83 2.25
CA LYS A 64 7.03 -15.82 1.43
C LYS A 64 6.03 -15.19 0.45
N PHE A 65 5.36 -14.11 0.86
CA PHE A 65 4.40 -13.40 -0.01
C PHE A 65 5.08 -12.69 -1.16
N LEU A 66 6.26 -12.12 -0.91
CA LEU A 66 7.07 -11.34 -1.86
C LEU A 66 8.19 -12.17 -2.51
N GLU A 67 8.27 -13.47 -2.22
CA GLU A 67 9.29 -14.36 -2.77
C GLU A 67 9.42 -14.22 -4.29
N GLY A 68 10.65 -14.03 -4.78
CA GLY A 68 10.96 -13.87 -6.19
C GLY A 68 10.79 -12.45 -6.75
N TYR A 69 10.20 -11.52 -6.02
CA TYR A 69 10.14 -10.10 -6.43
C TYR A 69 11.46 -9.41 -6.11
N LYS A 70 11.97 -8.59 -7.05
CA LYS A 70 13.30 -7.95 -6.96
C LYS A 70 13.32 -6.47 -7.38
N GLU A 71 12.15 -5.92 -7.66
CA GLU A 71 12.03 -4.53 -8.12
C GLU A 71 11.67 -3.59 -6.96
N ILE A 72 11.02 -2.49 -7.22
CA ILE A 72 10.68 -1.47 -6.22
C ILE A 72 9.47 -1.89 -5.39
N LEU A 73 9.64 -1.96 -4.07
CA LEU A 73 8.58 -2.23 -3.10
C LEU A 73 8.32 -0.99 -2.24
N VAL A 74 7.08 -0.51 -2.23
CA VAL A 74 6.64 0.61 -1.38
C VAL A 74 5.73 0.07 -0.27
N THR A 75 6.07 0.35 0.99
CA THR A 75 5.29 -0.10 2.16
C THR A 75 5.16 1.01 3.21
N ASP A 76 4.52 0.68 4.32
CA ASP A 76 4.70 1.41 5.57
C ASP A 76 5.99 0.97 6.29
N GLY A 77 6.32 1.63 7.40
CA GLY A 77 7.52 1.30 8.19
C GLY A 77 7.35 0.07 9.10
N TYR A 78 6.55 -0.91 8.73
CA TYR A 78 6.44 -2.13 9.51
C TYR A 78 7.65 -3.04 9.30
N ALA A 79 8.32 -3.40 10.40
CA ALA A 79 9.60 -4.13 10.39
C ALA A 79 9.60 -5.46 9.62
N ALA A 80 8.43 -6.05 9.35
CA ALA A 80 8.36 -7.28 8.57
C ALA A 80 8.85 -7.14 7.13
N TYR A 81 8.88 -5.91 6.59
CA TYR A 81 9.34 -5.63 5.23
C TYR A 81 10.84 -5.34 5.12
N ASN A 82 11.54 -5.09 6.24
CA ASN A 82 12.94 -4.61 6.21
C ASN A 82 13.92 -5.61 5.61
N ASP A 83 13.63 -6.91 5.66
CA ASP A 83 14.56 -7.98 5.24
C ASP A 83 14.07 -8.71 3.97
N ILE A 84 13.36 -8.06 3.08
CA ILE A 84 12.97 -8.65 1.79
C ILE A 84 14.17 -8.57 0.86
N GLU A 85 14.72 -9.73 0.53
CA GLU A 85 15.96 -9.83 -0.24
C GLU A 85 15.77 -9.39 -1.69
N GLY A 86 16.67 -8.54 -2.16
CA GLY A 86 16.78 -8.14 -3.56
C GLY A 86 15.83 -7.05 -4.02
N VAL A 87 14.96 -6.49 -3.14
CA VAL A 87 14.07 -5.37 -3.49
C VAL A 87 14.70 -4.02 -3.19
N THR A 88 14.37 -3.00 -3.97
CA THR A 88 14.55 -1.59 -3.60
C THR A 88 13.36 -1.19 -2.73
N HIS A 89 13.58 -1.12 -1.41
CA HIS A 89 12.51 -0.85 -0.46
C HIS A 89 12.37 0.65 -0.20
N ALA A 90 11.18 1.19 -0.42
CA ALA A 90 10.84 2.58 -0.13
C ALA A 90 9.69 2.67 0.86
N GLU A 91 9.75 3.66 1.76
CA GLU A 91 8.76 3.84 2.82
C GLU A 91 7.92 5.10 2.68
N CYS A 92 6.77 5.02 3.34
CA CYS A 92 5.70 6.02 3.28
C CYS A 92 5.99 7.25 4.16
N TRP A 93 6.24 8.41 3.55
CA TRP A 93 6.39 9.70 4.24
C TRP A 93 5.13 10.15 4.97
N ALA A 94 3.93 9.69 4.56
CA ALA A 94 2.70 10.02 5.29
C ALA A 94 2.70 9.40 6.70
N HIS A 95 3.30 8.22 6.88
CA HIS A 95 3.50 7.61 8.19
C HIS A 95 4.51 8.39 9.03
N CYS A 96 5.67 8.76 8.46
CA CYS A 96 6.65 9.60 9.11
C CYS A 96 6.01 10.93 9.59
N ARG A 97 5.27 11.61 8.69
CA ARG A 97 4.53 12.83 9.01
C ARG A 97 3.52 12.63 10.14
N ARG A 98 2.80 11.52 10.15
CA ARG A 98 1.79 11.20 11.19
C ARG A 98 2.44 11.09 12.57
N TYR A 99 3.58 10.42 12.70
CA TYR A 99 4.31 10.33 13.96
C TYR A 99 4.68 11.71 14.52
N PHE A 100 5.19 12.61 13.70
CA PHE A 100 5.48 13.98 14.13
C PHE A 100 4.20 14.75 14.45
N TYR A 101 3.17 14.66 13.60
CA TYR A 101 1.88 15.32 13.81
C TYR A 101 1.22 14.92 15.14
N GLU A 102 1.19 13.63 15.45
CA GLU A 102 0.64 13.10 16.70
C GLU A 102 1.47 13.47 17.95
N SER A 103 2.71 13.88 17.74
CA SER A 103 3.60 14.32 18.82
C SER A 103 3.53 15.82 19.11
N VAL A 104 2.84 16.61 18.28
CA VAL A 104 2.58 18.03 18.51
C VAL A 104 1.59 18.19 19.66
N PRO A 105 1.92 18.98 20.71
CA PRO A 105 0.98 19.29 21.78
C PRO A 105 -0.23 20.08 21.24
N LEU A 106 -1.39 19.85 21.85
CA LEU A 106 -2.58 20.66 21.64
C LEU A 106 -2.79 21.57 22.87
N ASP A 107 -3.18 22.79 22.61
CA ASP A 107 -3.58 23.72 23.67
C ASP A 107 -4.99 23.38 24.23
N GLU A 108 -5.49 24.19 25.17
CA GLU A 108 -6.80 24.04 25.79
C GLU A 108 -7.98 24.21 24.82
N HIS A 109 -7.74 24.86 23.67
CA HIS A 109 -8.68 25.00 22.55
C HIS A 109 -8.49 23.94 21.46
N ARG A 110 -7.67 22.90 21.71
CA ARG A 110 -7.28 21.85 20.74
C ARG A 110 -6.57 22.38 19.49
N GLN A 111 -5.94 23.55 19.58
CA GLN A 111 -5.07 24.08 18.53
C GLN A 111 -3.65 23.53 18.69
N MET A 112 -2.98 23.29 17.59
CA MET A 112 -1.62 22.77 17.60
C MET A 112 -0.61 23.82 18.02
N ASP A 113 0.32 23.45 18.90
CA ASP A 113 1.48 24.29 19.19
C ASP A 113 2.48 24.22 18.01
N THR A 114 2.37 25.20 17.11
CA THR A 114 3.25 25.30 15.94
C THR A 114 4.67 25.79 16.27
N SER A 115 4.94 26.19 17.53
CA SER A 115 6.26 26.63 17.96
C SER A 115 7.14 25.48 18.51
N CYS A 116 6.55 24.30 18.73
CA CYS A 116 7.25 23.17 19.33
C CYS A 116 8.18 22.43 18.33
N GLU A 117 9.17 21.73 18.87
CA GLU A 117 10.12 20.92 18.03
C GLU A 117 9.40 19.87 17.16
N ALA A 118 8.31 19.29 17.65
CA ALA A 118 7.57 18.28 16.88
C ALA A 118 6.94 18.85 15.59
N TYR A 119 6.45 20.10 15.65
CA TYR A 119 5.84 20.75 14.49
C TYR A 119 6.85 20.99 13.38
N LYS A 120 8.10 21.26 13.72
CA LYS A 120 9.18 21.37 12.73
C LYS A 120 9.37 20.09 11.89
N GLY A 121 9.17 18.91 12.49
CA GLY A 121 9.13 17.64 11.74
C GLY A 121 7.98 17.58 10.74
N VAL A 122 6.81 18.11 11.12
CA VAL A 122 5.64 18.22 10.23
C VAL A 122 5.93 19.19 9.07
N GLU A 123 6.60 20.32 9.34
CA GLU A 123 6.95 21.29 8.30
C GLU A 123 7.87 20.68 7.23
N PHE A 124 8.93 19.97 7.63
CA PHE A 124 9.80 19.28 6.68
C PHE A 124 9.03 18.30 5.79
N CYS A 125 8.13 17.51 6.37
CA CYS A 125 7.29 16.60 5.59
C CYS A 125 6.37 17.38 4.62
N ASN A 126 5.74 18.46 5.09
CA ASN A 126 4.86 19.28 4.25
C ASN A 126 5.62 19.93 3.06
N GLU A 127 6.87 20.36 3.28
CA GLU A 127 7.72 20.89 2.20
C GLU A 127 7.97 19.83 1.11
N LEU A 128 8.27 18.57 1.50
CA LEU A 128 8.44 17.47 0.55
C LEU A 128 7.16 17.18 -0.22
N PHE A 129 6.00 17.09 0.47
CA PHE A 129 4.71 16.88 -0.18
C PHE A 129 4.36 17.98 -1.17
N LYS A 130 4.63 19.24 -0.80
CA LYS A 130 4.38 20.39 -1.70
C LYS A 130 5.20 20.28 -2.98
N ILE A 131 6.47 19.89 -2.90
CA ILE A 131 7.30 19.67 -4.09
C ILE A 131 6.70 18.57 -4.97
N GLU A 132 6.26 17.45 -4.39
CA GLU A 132 5.64 16.36 -5.15
C GLU A 132 4.34 16.77 -5.85
N GLU A 133 3.53 17.62 -5.22
CA GLU A 133 2.35 18.23 -5.88
C GLU A 133 2.74 19.11 -7.08
N GLU A 134 3.79 19.93 -6.92
CA GLU A 134 4.28 20.81 -8.01
C GLU A 134 4.81 20.02 -9.22
N ILE A 135 5.35 18.82 -9.00
CA ILE A 135 5.97 18.00 -10.05
C ILE A 135 5.12 16.83 -10.53
N ALA A 136 3.87 16.71 -10.07
CA ALA A 136 3.02 15.56 -10.33
C ALA A 136 2.82 15.26 -11.82
N GLU A 137 2.67 16.30 -12.64
CA GLU A 137 2.42 16.19 -14.08
C GLU A 137 3.70 16.12 -14.95
N LEU A 138 4.88 16.18 -14.32
CA LEU A 138 6.14 16.12 -15.03
C LEU A 138 6.54 14.67 -15.36
N ASN A 139 7.35 14.49 -16.41
CA ASN A 139 7.94 13.20 -16.72
C ASN A 139 9.00 12.77 -15.69
N ASN A 140 9.38 11.50 -15.71
CA ASN A 140 10.28 10.92 -14.71
C ASN A 140 11.65 11.63 -14.65
N GLU A 141 12.22 12.03 -15.76
CA GLU A 141 13.51 12.73 -15.83
C GLU A 141 13.43 14.10 -15.13
N GLN A 142 12.41 14.87 -15.46
CA GLN A 142 12.17 16.18 -14.87
C GLN A 142 11.86 16.07 -13.36
N ARG A 143 11.04 15.08 -12.96
CA ARG A 143 10.73 14.81 -11.55
C ARG A 143 11.99 14.51 -10.77
N LEU A 144 12.82 13.58 -11.26
CA LEU A 144 14.04 13.19 -10.58
C LEU A 144 15.01 14.38 -10.43
N LYS A 145 15.16 15.19 -11.48
CA LYS A 145 15.98 16.40 -11.44
C LYS A 145 15.52 17.35 -10.34
N ILE A 146 14.23 17.66 -10.29
CA ILE A 146 13.69 18.58 -9.27
C ILE A 146 13.79 17.99 -7.87
N ARG A 147 13.59 16.69 -7.70
CA ARG A 147 13.81 16.02 -6.42
C ARG A 147 15.25 16.18 -5.94
N GLN A 148 16.25 16.02 -6.83
CA GLN A 148 17.66 16.24 -6.50
C GLN A 148 17.95 17.71 -6.17
N GLU A 149 17.36 18.67 -6.88
CA GLU A 149 17.59 20.08 -6.68
C GLU A 149 16.87 20.65 -5.44
N LYS A 150 15.61 20.23 -5.20
CA LYS A 150 14.77 20.80 -4.13
C LYS A 150 14.59 19.87 -2.93
N SER A 151 14.23 18.62 -3.15
CA SER A 151 13.88 17.67 -2.07
C SER A 151 15.11 17.15 -1.32
N ALA A 152 16.20 16.84 -2.02
CA ALA A 152 17.41 16.33 -1.38
C ALA A 152 18.02 17.29 -0.35
N PRO A 153 18.11 18.62 -0.56
CA PRO A 153 18.52 19.56 0.46
C PRO A 153 17.60 19.59 1.70
N ILE A 154 16.28 19.50 1.48
CA ILE A 154 15.31 19.44 2.59
C ILE A 154 15.50 18.16 3.39
N LEU A 155 15.65 17.04 2.72
CA LEU A 155 15.89 15.73 3.34
C LEU A 155 17.17 15.74 4.19
N LYS A 156 18.25 16.33 3.68
CA LYS A 156 19.50 16.51 4.44
C LYS A 156 19.29 17.36 5.69
N LYS A 157 18.55 18.46 5.59
CA LYS A 157 18.22 19.32 6.75
C LYS A 157 17.34 18.55 7.76
N PHE A 158 16.37 17.79 7.30
CA PHE A 158 15.49 16.98 8.13
C PHE A 158 16.29 15.96 8.96
N PHE A 159 17.13 15.13 8.35
CA PHE A 159 17.90 14.13 9.08
C PHE A 159 18.98 14.73 10.00
N ASN A 160 19.57 15.86 9.61
CA ASN A 160 20.46 16.60 10.52
C ASN A 160 19.69 17.12 11.74
N TRP A 161 18.48 17.64 11.56
CA TRP A 161 17.63 18.08 12.65
C TRP A 161 17.17 16.90 13.52
N VAL A 162 16.77 15.76 12.94
CA VAL A 162 16.44 14.53 13.69
C VAL A 162 17.61 14.13 14.59
N THR A 163 18.83 14.09 14.05
CA THR A 163 20.04 13.76 14.81
C THR A 163 20.30 14.76 15.92
N LEU A 164 20.19 16.05 15.63
CA LEU A 164 20.41 17.14 16.60
C LEU A 164 19.40 17.05 17.76
N VAL A 165 18.10 16.88 17.46
CA VAL A 165 17.07 16.83 18.50
C VAL A 165 17.20 15.56 19.34
N SER A 166 17.53 14.43 18.71
CA SER A 166 17.75 13.16 19.42
C SER A 166 18.96 13.21 20.38
N SER A 167 19.97 14.04 20.09
CA SER A 167 21.16 14.19 20.93
C SER A 167 20.98 15.20 22.08
N LYS A 168 19.93 16.01 22.07
CA LYS A 168 19.69 17.00 23.11
C LYS A 168 19.45 16.33 24.47
N LYS A 169 20.09 16.83 25.52
CA LYS A 169 19.87 16.41 26.91
C LYS A 169 18.62 17.09 27.53
N ILE A 170 17.51 17.09 26.80
CA ILE A 170 16.23 17.64 27.23
C ILE A 170 15.18 16.53 27.35
N VAL A 171 14.18 16.76 28.17
CA VAL A 171 13.06 15.81 28.29
C VAL A 171 12.14 15.95 27.07
N LEU A 172 12.20 14.98 26.17
CA LEU A 172 11.29 14.87 25.04
C LEU A 172 10.07 14.03 25.43
N SER A 173 8.90 14.33 24.86
CA SER A 173 7.73 13.47 25.00
C SER A 173 7.99 12.09 24.36
N ASN A 174 7.34 11.05 24.88
CA ASN A 174 7.49 9.70 24.32
C ASN A 174 7.05 9.65 22.85
N LYS A 175 6.04 10.40 22.47
CA LYS A 175 5.56 10.50 21.09
C LYS A 175 6.66 11.07 20.17
N LEU A 176 7.30 12.18 20.57
CA LEU A 176 8.38 12.77 19.78
C LEU A 176 9.59 11.86 19.70
N LYS A 177 9.96 11.18 20.80
CA LYS A 177 11.03 10.16 20.77
C LYS A 177 10.73 9.07 19.74
N ASN A 178 9.50 8.56 19.71
CA ASN A 178 9.08 7.55 18.74
C ASN A 178 9.15 8.08 17.30
N ALA A 179 8.72 9.32 17.05
CA ALA A 179 8.82 9.94 15.73
C ALA A 179 10.26 10.07 15.25
N LEU A 180 11.17 10.54 16.13
CA LEU A 180 12.60 10.67 15.84
C LEU A 180 13.27 9.31 15.60
N THR A 181 12.92 8.32 16.43
CA THR A 181 13.43 6.94 16.29
C THR A 181 12.98 6.32 14.97
N TYR A 182 11.68 6.46 14.63
CA TYR A 182 11.14 6.02 13.35
C TYR A 182 11.93 6.64 12.19
N ALA A 183 12.01 7.97 12.16
CA ALA A 183 12.71 8.68 11.08
C ALA A 183 14.21 8.28 10.99
N SER A 184 14.87 8.02 12.12
CA SER A 184 16.26 7.59 12.13
C SER A 184 16.45 6.17 11.61
N ASN A 185 15.57 5.24 12.02
CA ASN A 185 15.67 3.84 11.64
C ASN A 185 15.35 3.63 10.16
N GLN A 186 14.41 4.41 9.63
CA GLN A 186 13.91 4.28 8.25
C GLN A 186 14.56 5.30 7.29
N LYS A 187 15.74 5.81 7.65
CA LYS A 187 16.41 6.85 6.87
C LYS A 187 16.73 6.44 5.44
N ALA A 188 17.17 5.22 5.22
CA ALA A 188 17.51 4.71 3.90
C ALA A 188 16.26 4.62 3.03
N GLU A 189 15.24 3.94 3.51
CA GLU A 189 13.98 3.66 2.83
C GLU A 189 13.16 4.94 2.56
N LEU A 190 13.17 5.88 3.51
CA LEU A 190 12.59 7.22 3.33
C LEU A 190 13.35 8.07 2.30
N SER A 191 14.60 7.73 1.98
CA SER A 191 15.41 8.46 1.00
C SER A 191 15.31 7.89 -0.41
N GLU A 192 14.79 6.68 -0.58
CA GLU A 192 14.77 5.97 -1.86
C GLU A 192 14.03 6.71 -2.98
N PHE A 193 13.01 7.53 -2.67
CA PHE A 193 12.30 8.33 -3.69
C PHE A 193 13.19 9.33 -4.44
N LEU A 194 14.39 9.62 -3.91
CA LEU A 194 15.39 10.44 -4.60
C LEU A 194 16.17 9.66 -5.66
N THR A 195 16.15 8.33 -5.66
CA THR A 195 16.92 7.50 -6.59
C THR A 195 16.14 7.19 -7.86
N ASP A 196 14.81 7.10 -7.76
CA ASP A 196 13.94 6.77 -8.88
C ASP A 196 12.65 7.61 -8.85
N ALA A 197 12.33 8.26 -9.96
CA ALA A 197 11.16 9.11 -10.07
C ALA A 197 9.82 8.35 -9.97
N ARG A 198 9.82 7.04 -10.20
CA ARG A 198 8.63 6.18 -10.11
C ARG A 198 8.21 5.95 -8.65
N ILE A 199 9.14 6.04 -7.71
CA ILE A 199 8.86 5.85 -6.28
C ILE A 199 8.02 7.01 -5.75
N PRO A 200 6.78 6.76 -5.31
CA PRO A 200 5.94 7.80 -4.71
C PRO A 200 6.35 8.07 -3.26
N LEU A 201 6.05 9.26 -2.74
CA LEU A 201 6.26 9.57 -1.32
C LEU A 201 5.36 8.76 -0.37
N THR A 202 4.30 8.13 -0.86
CA THR A 202 3.32 7.49 0.02
C THR A 202 2.93 6.10 -0.44
N ASN A 203 2.56 5.25 0.53
CA ASN A 203 1.91 3.97 0.30
C ASN A 203 0.37 4.10 0.18
N SER A 204 -0.14 5.31 -0.09
CA SER A 204 -1.59 5.57 -0.14
C SER A 204 -2.35 4.71 -1.16
N ARG A 205 -1.63 4.18 -2.17
CA ARG A 205 -2.21 3.27 -3.16
C ARG A 205 -2.63 1.95 -2.53
N ALA A 206 -1.75 1.28 -1.77
CA ALA A 206 -2.11 0.06 -1.03
C ALA A 206 -3.18 0.36 0.03
N GLU A 207 -3.05 1.48 0.76
CA GLU A 207 -4.03 1.90 1.77
C GLU A 207 -5.43 2.11 1.17
N ARG A 208 -5.55 2.76 0.01
CA ARG A 208 -6.83 2.93 -0.71
C ARG A 208 -7.37 1.61 -1.20
N THR A 209 -6.49 0.73 -1.68
CA THR A 209 -6.87 -0.59 -2.21
C THR A 209 -7.39 -1.51 -1.11
N ILE A 210 -6.81 -1.48 0.09
CA ILE A 210 -7.24 -2.33 1.21
C ILE A 210 -8.47 -1.77 1.96
N ARG A 211 -8.74 -0.47 1.81
CA ARG A 211 -9.82 0.23 2.51
C ARG A 211 -11.21 -0.39 2.30
N PRO A 212 -11.64 -0.76 1.07
CA PRO A 212 -12.94 -1.42 0.87
C PRO A 212 -13.07 -2.68 1.71
N PHE A 213 -12.05 -3.53 1.74
CA PHE A 213 -12.02 -4.72 2.59
C PHE A 213 -12.17 -4.34 4.08
N ALA A 214 -11.39 -3.38 4.55
CA ALA A 214 -11.40 -2.94 5.95
C ALA A 214 -12.75 -2.32 6.38
N ILE A 215 -13.45 -1.63 5.46
CA ILE A 215 -14.79 -1.07 5.71
C ILE A 215 -15.84 -2.17 5.70
N HIS A 216 -15.88 -2.99 4.65
CA HIS A 216 -16.88 -4.03 4.49
C HIS A 216 -16.76 -5.11 5.57
N ARG A 217 -15.57 -5.32 6.14
CA ARG A 217 -15.38 -6.20 7.30
C ARG A 217 -16.30 -5.83 8.46
N LYS A 218 -16.69 -4.57 8.62
CA LYS A 218 -17.63 -4.13 9.65
C LYS A 218 -19.03 -4.72 9.48
N ASN A 219 -19.40 -5.15 8.26
CA ASN A 219 -20.70 -5.73 7.96
C ASN A 219 -20.76 -7.23 8.28
N TRP A 220 -19.65 -7.97 8.06
CA TRP A 220 -19.61 -9.42 8.27
C TRP A 220 -18.71 -9.87 9.43
N LEU A 221 -17.96 -8.96 10.06
CA LEU A 221 -17.15 -9.04 11.27
C LEU A 221 -15.99 -10.05 11.20
N PHE A 222 -16.20 -11.29 10.76
CA PHE A 222 -15.22 -12.36 10.72
C PHE A 222 -15.46 -13.31 9.53
N ALA A 223 -14.43 -14.05 9.14
CA ALA A 223 -14.57 -15.24 8.31
C ALA A 223 -14.81 -16.46 9.21
N ASP A 224 -15.77 -17.31 8.87
CA ASP A 224 -16.03 -18.51 9.66
C ASP A 224 -14.92 -19.57 9.49
N THR A 225 -14.40 -19.69 8.26
CA THR A 225 -13.35 -20.67 7.91
C THR A 225 -12.18 -20.02 7.17
N VAL A 226 -11.04 -20.69 7.17
CA VAL A 226 -9.85 -20.30 6.40
C VAL A 226 -10.17 -20.28 4.89
N GLU A 227 -10.92 -21.25 4.40
CA GLU A 227 -11.34 -21.32 3.00
C GLU A 227 -12.24 -20.15 2.62
N GLY A 228 -13.17 -19.75 3.50
CA GLY A 228 -14.00 -18.55 3.32
C GLY A 228 -13.15 -17.27 3.27
N ALA A 229 -12.14 -17.15 4.14
CA ALA A 229 -11.22 -16.01 4.12
C ALA A 229 -10.38 -15.97 2.83
N LYS A 230 -9.92 -17.12 2.33
CA LYS A 230 -9.21 -17.23 1.03
C LYS A 230 -10.12 -16.89 -0.14
N THR A 231 -11.37 -17.35 -0.12
CA THR A 231 -12.36 -17.01 -1.15
C THR A 231 -12.60 -15.51 -1.19
N ASN A 232 -12.76 -14.86 -0.02
CA ASN A 232 -12.85 -13.40 0.05
C ASN A 232 -11.61 -12.74 -0.56
N ALA A 233 -10.41 -13.22 -0.27
CA ALA A 233 -9.18 -12.69 -0.84
C ALA A 233 -9.18 -12.76 -2.38
N VAL A 234 -9.60 -13.88 -2.95
CA VAL A 234 -9.71 -14.05 -4.42
C VAL A 234 -10.73 -13.08 -4.99
N MET A 235 -11.93 -12.99 -4.41
CA MET A 235 -12.99 -12.10 -4.90
C MET A 235 -12.57 -10.63 -4.84
N TYR A 236 -11.97 -10.17 -3.73
CA TYR A 236 -11.43 -8.81 -3.64
C TYR A 236 -10.31 -8.58 -4.65
N SER A 237 -9.44 -9.56 -4.89
CA SER A 237 -8.39 -9.45 -5.92
C SER A 237 -8.97 -9.20 -7.30
N LEU A 238 -9.97 -9.97 -7.69
CA LEU A 238 -10.64 -9.83 -8.99
C LEU A 238 -11.38 -8.50 -9.11
N ILE A 239 -12.17 -8.14 -8.10
CA ILE A 239 -12.98 -6.92 -8.08
C ILE A 239 -12.10 -5.68 -8.12
N GLU A 240 -11.11 -5.57 -7.24
CA GLU A 240 -10.24 -4.38 -7.19
C GLU A 240 -9.34 -4.29 -8.43
N SER A 241 -8.89 -5.43 -8.99
CA SER A 241 -8.17 -5.40 -10.27
C SER A 241 -9.08 -5.00 -11.44
N ALA A 242 -10.33 -5.46 -11.47
CA ALA A 242 -11.30 -5.05 -12.48
C ALA A 242 -11.53 -3.53 -12.45
N LYS A 243 -11.66 -2.93 -11.24
CA LYS A 243 -11.76 -1.48 -11.05
C LYS A 243 -10.55 -0.74 -11.64
N LEU A 244 -9.33 -1.21 -11.36
CA LEU A 244 -8.11 -0.58 -11.87
C LEU A 244 -8.00 -0.61 -13.40
N ASN A 245 -8.65 -1.57 -14.04
CA ASN A 245 -8.69 -1.75 -15.49
C ASN A 245 -9.98 -1.20 -16.14
N ASN A 246 -10.79 -0.44 -15.41
CA ASN A 246 -12.05 0.14 -15.87
C ASN A 246 -13.02 -0.89 -16.49
N LEU A 247 -13.11 -2.10 -15.90
CA LEU A 247 -14.04 -3.13 -16.32
C LEU A 247 -15.40 -2.95 -15.64
N ASN A 248 -16.46 -3.38 -16.32
CA ASN A 248 -17.73 -3.61 -15.67
C ASN A 248 -17.63 -4.85 -14.79
N ILE A 249 -17.65 -4.66 -13.47
CA ILE A 249 -17.38 -5.70 -12.48
C ILE A 249 -18.40 -6.82 -12.55
N GLU A 250 -19.68 -6.49 -12.65
CA GLU A 250 -20.75 -7.48 -12.69
C GLU A 250 -20.59 -8.39 -13.92
N LYS A 251 -20.42 -7.80 -15.10
CA LYS A 251 -20.19 -8.55 -16.34
C LYS A 251 -18.91 -9.37 -16.28
N TYR A 252 -17.83 -8.81 -15.72
CA TYR A 252 -16.56 -9.50 -15.59
C TYR A 252 -16.68 -10.73 -14.67
N ILE A 253 -17.25 -10.57 -13.48
CA ILE A 253 -17.44 -11.71 -12.55
C ILE A 253 -18.38 -12.75 -13.15
N LYS A 254 -19.49 -12.34 -13.79
CA LYS A 254 -20.40 -13.25 -14.48
C LYS A 254 -19.65 -14.05 -15.56
N TYR A 255 -18.90 -13.37 -16.41
CA TYR A 255 -18.08 -14.00 -17.46
C TYR A 255 -17.10 -15.01 -16.88
N LEU A 256 -16.39 -14.68 -15.80
CA LEU A 256 -15.46 -15.61 -15.15
C LEU A 256 -16.19 -16.87 -14.64
N LEU A 257 -17.35 -16.72 -14.00
CA LEU A 257 -18.11 -17.84 -13.47
C LEU A 257 -18.63 -18.76 -14.57
N GLU A 258 -19.08 -18.18 -15.68
CA GLU A 258 -19.59 -18.93 -16.84
C GLU A 258 -18.47 -19.67 -17.58
N GLU A 259 -17.38 -18.97 -17.90
CA GLU A 259 -16.30 -19.54 -18.71
C GLU A 259 -15.41 -20.52 -17.94
N ILE A 260 -14.98 -20.13 -16.71
CA ILE A 260 -14.06 -21.00 -15.94
C ILE A 260 -14.74 -22.31 -15.53
N SER A 261 -16.05 -22.29 -15.31
CA SER A 261 -16.82 -23.50 -14.99
C SER A 261 -16.88 -24.52 -16.14
N GLN A 262 -16.62 -24.09 -17.37
CA GLN A 262 -16.62 -24.96 -18.57
C GLN A 262 -15.24 -25.49 -18.94
N LEU A 263 -14.18 -25.08 -18.23
CA LEU A 263 -12.82 -25.52 -18.52
C LEU A 263 -12.60 -26.97 -18.08
N ASP A 264 -12.02 -27.78 -18.96
CA ASP A 264 -11.59 -29.15 -18.61
C ASP A 264 -10.51 -29.16 -17.51
N ASN A 265 -9.63 -28.16 -17.51
CA ASN A 265 -8.60 -27.97 -16.50
C ASN A 265 -8.57 -26.52 -15.97
N PRO A 266 -9.42 -26.18 -14.99
CA PRO A 266 -9.45 -24.84 -14.41
C PRO A 266 -8.23 -24.48 -13.58
N SER A 267 -7.25 -25.38 -13.43
CA SER A 267 -5.99 -25.15 -12.70
C SER A 267 -4.83 -24.80 -13.64
N ASP A 268 -5.01 -24.88 -14.96
CA ASP A 268 -3.96 -24.52 -15.91
C ASP A 268 -3.75 -23.00 -15.95
N LYS A 269 -2.58 -22.59 -15.47
CA LYS A 269 -2.23 -21.16 -15.37
C LYS A 269 -2.22 -20.48 -16.74
N ASN A 270 -1.79 -21.16 -17.81
CA ASN A 270 -1.73 -20.60 -19.16
C ASN A 270 -3.15 -20.32 -19.70
N VAL A 271 -4.08 -21.22 -19.43
CA VAL A 271 -5.48 -21.05 -19.81
C VAL A 271 -6.12 -19.90 -19.02
N LEU A 272 -5.75 -19.74 -17.76
CA LEU A 272 -6.32 -18.69 -16.90
C LEU A 272 -5.80 -17.28 -17.23
N GLU A 273 -4.69 -17.15 -17.95
CA GLU A 273 -4.13 -15.82 -18.28
C GLU A 273 -5.07 -14.95 -19.13
N LYS A 274 -5.85 -15.54 -20.03
CA LYS A 274 -6.83 -14.82 -20.84
C LYS A 274 -7.99 -14.20 -20.06
N TYR A 275 -8.23 -14.68 -18.84
CA TYR A 275 -9.26 -14.19 -17.94
C TYR A 275 -8.78 -13.12 -16.96
N LEU A 276 -7.49 -12.77 -16.95
CA LEU A 276 -6.96 -11.73 -16.07
C LEU A 276 -7.57 -10.36 -16.37
N PRO A 277 -7.78 -9.49 -15.36
CA PRO A 277 -8.46 -8.20 -15.55
C PRO A 277 -7.79 -7.25 -16.55
N TRP A 278 -6.53 -7.48 -16.88
CA TRP A 278 -5.76 -6.72 -17.88
C TRP A 278 -5.54 -7.46 -19.20
N SER A 279 -6.21 -8.61 -19.36
CA SER A 279 -6.11 -9.38 -20.60
C SER A 279 -6.78 -8.65 -21.77
N LYS A 280 -6.12 -8.71 -22.92
CA LYS A 280 -6.68 -8.18 -24.18
C LYS A 280 -7.71 -9.10 -24.82
N GLU A 281 -7.86 -10.31 -24.30
CA GLU A 281 -8.81 -11.31 -24.79
C GLU A 281 -10.19 -11.21 -24.13
N LEU A 282 -10.36 -10.30 -23.19
CA LEU A 282 -11.66 -10.07 -22.55
C LEU A 282 -12.69 -9.55 -23.56
N PRO A 283 -13.96 -9.97 -23.50
CA PRO A 283 -15.03 -9.48 -24.36
C PRO A 283 -15.17 -7.95 -24.32
N ALA A 284 -15.43 -7.34 -25.47
CA ALA A 284 -15.46 -5.88 -25.60
C ALA A 284 -16.51 -5.20 -24.71
N ASP A 285 -17.63 -5.86 -24.42
CA ASP A 285 -18.70 -5.32 -23.57
C ASP A 285 -18.31 -5.30 -22.08
N ILE A 286 -17.31 -6.08 -21.66
CA ILE A 286 -16.71 -6.03 -20.33
C ILE A 286 -15.73 -4.85 -20.23
N LEU A 287 -15.03 -4.49 -21.32
CA LEU A 287 -14.02 -3.45 -21.37
C LEU A 287 -14.59 -2.02 -21.39
N ASN A 288 -15.90 -1.85 -21.68
CA ASN A 288 -16.56 -0.55 -21.84
C ASN A 288 -17.38 -0.16 -20.58
N PHE A 289 -16.71 -0.02 -19.44
CA PHE A 289 -17.35 0.57 -18.27
C PHE A 289 -17.46 2.09 -18.43
N LYS A 290 -18.67 2.59 -18.71
CA LYS A 290 -19.01 4.03 -18.76
C LYS A 290 -19.72 4.49 -17.48
N GLY A 291 -19.25 4.13 -16.31
CA GLY A 291 -19.80 4.60 -15.04
C GLY A 291 -18.69 5.05 -14.10
N THR A 292 -18.83 6.20 -13.50
CA THR A 292 -17.98 6.59 -12.37
C THR A 292 -18.63 6.05 -11.10
N TYR A 293 -17.86 5.35 -10.26
CA TYR A 293 -18.30 4.89 -8.92
C TYR A 293 -18.88 5.99 -8.02
N LYS A 294 -18.77 7.26 -8.42
CA LYS A 294 -19.43 8.39 -7.76
C LYS A 294 -20.96 8.37 -7.90
N GLU A 295 -21.48 7.72 -8.94
CA GLU A 295 -22.94 7.69 -9.19
C GLU A 295 -23.66 6.61 -8.37
N LEU A 296 -22.94 5.56 -7.91
CA LEU A 296 -23.52 4.50 -7.08
C LEU A 296 -23.48 4.81 -5.56
N ALA A 297 -22.76 5.84 -5.13
CA ALA A 297 -22.63 6.24 -3.73
C ALA A 297 -23.62 7.34 -3.30
N ILE A 298 -24.57 7.75 -4.17
CA ILE A 298 -25.50 8.86 -3.94
C ILE A 298 -26.95 8.36 -3.74
N GLU A 299 -27.22 7.06 -3.85
CA GLU A 299 -28.57 6.48 -3.66
C GLU A 299 -28.74 5.65 -2.37
N GLU A 300 -27.92 5.91 -1.32
CA GLU A 300 -28.19 5.39 0.03
C GLU A 300 -28.22 6.53 1.07
#